data_2218bf3d2261d2ba9d4f3be1e955cc07
#
_entry.id   2218bf3d2261d2ba9d4f3be1e955cc07
#
_cell.length_a   1.000
_cell.length_b   1.000
_cell.length_c   1.000
_cell.angle_alpha   90.00
_cell.angle_beta   90.00
_cell.angle_gamma   90.00
#
_symmetry.space_group_name_H-M   'P 1'
#
loop_
_entity.id
_entity.type
_entity.pdbx_description
1 polymer ?
#
loop_
_entity_poly.entity_id
_entity_poly.type
_entity_poly.pdbx_seq_one_letter_code
_entity_poly.pdbx_strand_id
1 'polypeptide(L)' 'MRCAVCDNGDRRPARRPYVEERGHRVAVVTGVPVQECPACGEIWLDEPVALRLDELLTEMLATETVAIRPFLDVEPTAA' A
#
# COMPACT_ATOMS: atom_id res chain seq x y z
N MET A 1 14.23 11.60 -3.45
CA MET A 1 15.10 10.79 -2.59
C MET A 1 15.64 9.61 -3.36
N ARG A 2 16.91 9.33 -3.21
CA ARG A 2 17.53 8.26 -3.97
C ARG A 2 17.12 6.89 -3.45
N CYS A 3 16.96 5.94 -4.35
CA CYS A 3 16.56 4.58 -3.99
C CYS A 3 17.68 3.90 -3.21
N ALA A 4 17.35 3.32 -2.06
CA ALA A 4 18.34 2.65 -1.24
C ALA A 4 18.67 1.26 -1.75
N VAL A 5 17.85 0.70 -2.65
CA VAL A 5 18.06 -0.66 -3.16
C VAL A 5 18.98 -0.67 -4.37
N CYS A 6 18.66 0.11 -5.38
CA CYS A 6 19.46 0.10 -6.61
C CYS A 6 20.36 1.30 -6.79
N ASP A 7 20.11 2.35 -6.02
CA ASP A 7 20.93 3.57 -6.05
C ASP A 7 21.00 4.22 -7.43
N ASN A 8 20.11 3.85 -8.33
CA ASN A 8 20.12 4.37 -9.67
C ASN A 8 18.92 5.22 -10.04
N GLY A 9 18.02 5.46 -9.12
CA GLY A 9 16.85 6.26 -9.38
C GLY A 9 16.36 6.92 -8.12
N ASP A 10 15.49 7.91 -8.31
CA ASP A 10 14.88 8.62 -7.19
C ASP A 10 13.50 8.07 -6.96
N ARG A 11 13.14 7.88 -5.69
CA ARG A 11 11.80 7.45 -5.34
C ARG A 11 10.83 8.59 -5.60
N ARG A 12 9.63 8.24 -6.04
CA ARG A 12 8.59 9.23 -6.30
C ARG A 12 7.23 8.68 -5.89
N PRO A 13 6.26 9.56 -5.62
CA PRO A 13 4.93 9.12 -5.22
C PRO A 13 4.24 8.35 -6.33
N ALA A 14 3.51 7.32 -5.95
CA ALA A 14 2.73 6.52 -6.89
C ALA A 14 1.58 5.88 -6.13
N ARG A 15 0.67 5.24 -6.85
CA ARG A 15 -0.42 4.49 -6.26
C ARG A 15 -0.36 3.07 -6.79
N ARG A 16 -0.44 2.10 -5.87
CA ARG A 16 -0.31 0.70 -6.24
C ARG A 16 -1.31 -0.16 -5.49
N PRO A 17 -1.75 -1.25 -6.07
CA PRO A 17 -2.56 -2.20 -5.32
C PRO A 17 -1.68 -3.00 -4.37
N TYR A 18 -2.24 -3.36 -3.24
CA TYR A 18 -1.55 -4.18 -2.26
C TYR A 18 -2.38 -5.43 -2.03
N VAL A 19 -1.74 -6.60 -2.10
CA VAL A 19 -2.40 -7.89 -1.96
C VAL A 19 -1.85 -8.61 -0.74
N GLU A 20 -2.75 -9.12 0.08
CA GLU A 20 -2.39 -9.88 1.27
C GLU A 20 -3.14 -11.18 1.29
N GLU A 21 -2.44 -12.27 1.55
CA GLU A 21 -3.06 -13.60 1.70
C GLU A 21 -2.84 -14.09 3.11
N ARG A 22 -3.89 -14.60 3.73
CA ARG A 22 -3.80 -15.21 5.07
C ARG A 22 -4.67 -16.47 5.06
N GLY A 23 -4.04 -17.63 5.00
CA GLY A 23 -4.75 -18.88 4.90
C GLY A 23 -5.53 -18.95 3.59
N HIS A 24 -6.85 -19.08 3.69
CA HIS A 24 -7.70 -19.12 2.51
C HIS A 24 -8.20 -17.74 2.10
N ARG A 25 -7.81 -16.69 2.78
CA ARG A 25 -8.40 -15.38 2.59
C ARG A 25 -7.44 -14.48 1.85
N VAL A 26 -8.00 -13.67 0.97
CA VAL A 26 -7.23 -12.75 0.15
C VAL A 26 -7.88 -11.37 0.24
N ALA A 27 -7.06 -10.36 0.47
CA ALA A 27 -7.52 -8.98 0.48
C ALA A 27 -6.69 -8.17 -0.48
N VAL A 28 -7.35 -7.32 -1.27
CA VAL A 28 -6.70 -6.41 -2.19
C VAL A 28 -7.14 -5.00 -1.84
N VAL A 29 -6.17 -4.12 -1.59
CA VAL A 29 -6.45 -2.71 -1.35
C VAL A 29 -5.89 -1.96 -2.54
N THR A 30 -6.75 -1.26 -3.26
CA THR A 30 -6.35 -0.53 -4.47
C THR A 30 -5.94 0.89 -4.11
N GLY A 31 -5.07 1.47 -4.93
CA GLY A 31 -4.71 2.88 -4.80
C GLY A 31 -3.95 3.23 -3.54
N VAL A 32 -3.12 2.32 -3.05
CA VAL A 32 -2.33 2.60 -1.85
C VAL A 32 -1.22 3.58 -2.21
N PRO A 33 -1.10 4.69 -1.47
CA PRO A 33 -0.02 5.65 -1.75
C PRO A 33 1.32 5.07 -1.33
N VAL A 34 2.27 5.07 -2.24
CA VAL A 34 3.60 4.49 -2.02
C VAL A 34 4.65 5.43 -2.58
N GLN A 35 5.89 5.19 -2.19
CA GLN A 35 7.05 5.76 -2.86
C GLN A 35 7.63 4.65 -3.74
N GLU A 36 7.85 4.94 -4.99
CA GLU A 36 8.29 3.94 -5.96
C GLU A 36 9.56 4.36 -6.65
N CYS A 37 10.48 3.43 -6.81
CA CYS A 37 11.68 3.66 -7.61
C CYS A 37 11.41 3.22 -9.05
N PRO A 38 11.43 4.14 -10.03
CA PRO A 38 11.16 3.75 -11.41
C PRO A 38 12.26 2.90 -12.02
N ALA A 39 13.44 2.89 -11.43
CA ALA A 39 14.55 2.13 -11.99
C ALA A 39 14.48 0.65 -11.63
N CYS A 40 14.07 0.31 -10.43
CA CYS A 40 14.05 -1.10 -10.02
C CYS A 40 12.66 -1.60 -9.61
N GLY A 41 11.68 -0.70 -9.52
CA GLY A 41 10.32 -1.10 -9.16
C GLY A 41 10.07 -1.32 -7.69
N GLU A 42 11.07 -1.05 -6.86
CA GLU A 42 10.89 -1.23 -5.42
C GLU A 42 9.93 -0.17 -4.87
N ILE A 43 9.12 -0.56 -3.88
CA ILE A 43 8.18 0.38 -3.29
C ILE A 43 8.37 0.45 -1.78
N TRP A 44 8.03 1.60 -1.22
CA TRP A 44 8.08 1.84 0.22
C TRP A 44 6.77 2.48 0.66
N LEU A 45 6.36 2.14 1.87
CA LEU A 45 5.19 2.74 2.49
C LEU A 45 5.64 3.63 3.63
N ASP A 46 5.07 4.84 3.69
CA ASP A 46 5.27 5.68 4.86
C ASP A 46 4.55 5.06 6.04
N GLU A 47 5.02 5.33 7.23
CA GLU A 47 4.48 4.69 8.43
C GLU A 47 2.98 4.90 8.60
N PRO A 48 2.44 6.12 8.45
CA PRO A 48 0.99 6.28 8.60
C PRO A 48 0.20 5.47 7.59
N VAL A 49 0.73 5.35 6.36
CA VAL A 49 0.07 4.55 5.33
C VAL A 49 0.13 3.07 5.71
N ALA A 50 1.27 2.61 6.19
CA ALA A 50 1.43 1.21 6.57
C ALA A 50 0.49 0.84 7.71
N LEU A 51 0.34 1.72 8.70
CA LEU A 51 -0.55 1.48 9.82
C LEU A 51 -2.01 1.42 9.37
N ARG A 52 -2.42 2.35 8.52
CA ARG A 52 -3.78 2.38 8.03
C ARG A 52 -4.07 1.17 7.15
N LEU A 53 -3.10 0.79 6.32
CA LEU A 53 -3.24 -0.39 5.47
C LEU A 53 -3.41 -1.64 6.32
N ASP A 54 -2.63 -1.78 7.39
CA ASP A 54 -2.75 -2.93 8.27
C ASP A 54 -4.12 -3.01 8.92
N GLU A 55 -4.67 -1.88 9.35
CA GLU A 55 -6.01 -1.83 9.91
C GLU A 55 -7.05 -2.29 8.91
N LEU A 56 -6.96 -1.78 7.68
CA LEU A 56 -7.88 -2.17 6.63
C LEU A 56 -7.79 -3.66 6.32
N LEU A 57 -6.58 -4.17 6.18
CA LEU A 57 -6.39 -5.59 5.88
C LEU A 57 -6.92 -6.48 6.98
N THR A 58 -6.68 -6.10 8.22
CA THR A 58 -7.17 -6.87 9.36
C THR A 58 -8.69 -6.93 9.34
N GLU A 59 -9.33 -5.80 9.11
CA GLU A 59 -10.78 -5.73 9.05
C GLU A 59 -11.34 -6.55 7.89
N MET A 60 -10.75 -6.40 6.71
CA MET A 60 -11.21 -7.10 5.52
C MET A 60 -11.08 -8.61 5.68
N LEU A 61 -9.93 -9.06 6.18
CA LEU A 61 -9.66 -10.48 6.33
C LEU A 61 -10.44 -11.12 7.46
N ALA A 62 -10.96 -10.32 8.38
CA ALA A 62 -11.78 -10.84 9.48
C ALA A 62 -13.19 -11.14 9.03
N THR A 63 -13.67 -10.51 7.95
CA THR A 63 -15.08 -10.59 7.58
C THR A 63 -15.34 -11.24 6.23
N GLU A 64 -14.35 -11.33 5.36
CA GLU A 64 -14.59 -11.83 4.00
C GLU A 64 -13.47 -12.77 3.59
N THR A 65 -13.82 -13.77 2.76
CA THR A 65 -12.81 -14.66 2.19
C THR A 65 -12.04 -13.96 1.09
N VAL A 66 -12.74 -13.18 0.27
CA VAL A 66 -12.11 -12.37 -0.78
C VAL A 66 -12.66 -10.96 -0.64
N ALA A 67 -11.78 -9.99 -0.44
CA ALA A 67 -12.19 -8.61 -0.25
C ALA A 67 -11.34 -7.70 -1.12
N ILE A 68 -11.97 -6.72 -1.76
CA ILE A 68 -11.30 -5.73 -2.58
C ILE A 68 -11.88 -4.38 -2.19
N ARG A 69 -11.03 -3.48 -1.71
CA ARG A 69 -11.46 -2.15 -1.30
C ARG A 69 -10.42 -1.11 -1.69
N PRO A 70 -10.85 0.13 -1.94
CA PRO A 70 -9.88 1.20 -2.18
C PRO A 70 -9.26 1.66 -0.87
N PHE A 71 -8.04 2.14 -0.94
CA PHE A 71 -7.41 2.79 0.20
C PHE A 71 -8.04 4.17 0.35
N LEU A 72 -8.72 4.38 1.45
CA LEU A 72 -9.34 5.67 1.72
C LEU A 72 -8.33 6.51 2.49
N ASP A 73 -7.80 7.49 1.78
CA ASP A 73 -6.80 8.36 2.27
C ASP A 73 -7.51 9.39 3.02
N VAL A 74 -7.65 9.22 4.19
CA VAL A 74 -8.41 10.06 4.92
C VAL A 74 -7.92 11.38 5.16
N GLU A 75 -7.04 11.77 4.73
CA GLU A 75 -6.59 13.00 4.91
C GLU A 75 -7.17 13.93 4.35
N PRO A 76 -7.35 14.20 4.51
CA PRO A 76 -7.73 14.87 4.27
C PRO A 76 -8.11 15.61 4.15
N THR A 77 -7.93 15.68 4.21
CA THR A 77 -8.15 16.32 4.05
C THR A 77 -8.41 16.93 4.01
N ALA A 78 -8.25 17.00 4.13
CA ALA A 78 -8.45 17.56 4.11
C ALA A 78 -8.75 18.17 3.88
N ALA A 79 -8.67 18.36 3.82
CA ALA A 79 -9.00 19.08 3.72
C ALA A 79 -9.21 19.46 3.86
#